data_d02725980e910830059d1846bad4c79f
#
_entry.id   d02725980e910830059d1846bad4c79f
#
_cell.length_a   1.000
_cell.length_b   1.000
_cell.length_c   1.000
_cell.angle_alpha   90.00
_cell.angle_beta   90.00
_cell.angle_gamma   90.00
#
_symmetry.space_group_name_H-M   'P 1'
#
loop_
_entity.id
_entity.type
_entity.pdbx_description
1 polymer ?
#
loop_
_entity_poly.entity_id
_entity_poly.type
_entity_poly.pdbx_seq_one_letter_code
_entity_poly.pdbx_strand_id
1 'polypeptide(L)'
;MYYYYYNRSMEREHAQTIVNAMPWVEKYRPSCFDEIVLEPMNRTILSNILKTGYFPNLLFYGPPGTGKTTTIINLVNAYQSKLNMQNRGLMIHLNASDERGIDIIRNQINNFVSTKSMFGNGIKFVILDEVDYMTTNAQIALRYLLTSYTDNNVRFCLICNYVSRIDESLQTEFVRMRFNQLPETDIFSFLCKIRDNEQLKLSDDNLVAIQRQFHSDIRSMINYIQTNQDELQNLQVITNDVWDRVIELFARDDGSNSDGDGDRDRDGDVVSYFREISIKYSIDPRAIIKHFLYYIVRHRTNEFVTTDILNSIEHIIHLHHIRTEYIIHFFILKFREYFKTRSGPSPSPGPSPSPVIETTKKKRVIKIKKTK
;
A
#
# COMPACT_ATOMS: atom_id res chain seq x y z
N MET A 1 46.18 -8.34 29.47
CA MET A 1 45.35 -7.13 29.22
C MET A 1 45.21 -6.78 27.72
N TYR A 2 46.29 -6.84 26.92
CA TYR A 2 46.27 -6.55 25.47
C TYR A 2 45.35 -7.51 24.64
N TYR A 3 45.35 -8.82 24.97
CA TYR A 3 44.52 -9.84 24.29
C TYR A 3 43.01 -9.65 24.49
N TYR A 4 42.61 -9.08 25.64
CA TYR A 4 41.19 -8.81 25.95
C TYR A 4 40.64 -7.59 25.20
N TYR A 5 41.49 -6.59 24.96
CA TYR A 5 41.11 -5.41 24.15
C TYR A 5 41.08 -5.71 22.66
N TYR A 6 42.00 -6.57 22.18
CA TYR A 6 42.06 -6.96 20.77
C TYR A 6 40.83 -7.80 20.33
N ASN A 7 40.42 -8.76 21.14
CA ASN A 7 39.21 -9.54 20.87
C ASN A 7 37.94 -8.69 20.92
N ARG A 8 37.86 -7.72 21.80
CA ARG A 8 36.71 -6.82 21.90
C ARG A 8 36.62 -5.83 20.73
N SER A 9 37.72 -5.42 20.14
CA SER A 9 37.76 -4.60 18.93
C SER A 9 37.36 -5.41 17.71
N MET A 10 37.85 -6.64 17.55
CA MET A 10 37.50 -7.56 16.48
C MET A 10 36.00 -7.98 16.55
N GLU A 11 35.49 -8.24 17.76
CA GLU A 11 34.05 -8.50 17.93
C GLU A 11 33.18 -7.28 17.58
N ARG A 12 33.64 -6.07 17.88
CA ARG A 12 32.94 -4.83 17.48
C ARG A 12 33.01 -4.57 15.98
N GLU A 13 34.17 -4.79 15.34
CA GLU A 13 34.34 -4.67 13.91
C GLU A 13 33.50 -5.73 13.18
N HIS A 14 33.50 -6.98 13.67
CA HIS A 14 32.63 -8.04 13.10
C HIS A 14 31.14 -7.74 13.29
N ALA A 15 30.73 -7.25 14.45
CA ALA A 15 29.36 -6.83 14.71
C ALA A 15 28.97 -5.65 13.82
N GLN A 16 29.89 -4.69 13.59
CA GLN A 16 29.66 -3.53 12.72
C GLN A 16 29.58 -3.93 11.25
N THR A 17 30.41 -4.89 10.81
CA THR A 17 30.37 -5.45 9.46
C THR A 17 29.07 -6.22 9.19
N ILE A 18 28.58 -6.98 10.18
CA ILE A 18 27.31 -7.70 10.09
C ILE A 18 26.13 -6.71 10.04
N VAL A 19 26.16 -5.63 10.82
CA VAL A 19 25.12 -4.59 10.80
C VAL A 19 25.10 -3.84 9.47
N ASN A 20 26.25 -3.61 8.84
CA ASN A 20 26.36 -2.96 7.53
C ASN A 20 25.92 -3.89 6.38
N ALA A 21 25.98 -5.21 6.57
CA ALA A 21 25.49 -6.19 5.60
C ALA A 21 24.00 -6.52 5.74
N MET A 22 23.33 -6.00 6.78
CA MET A 22 21.93 -6.26 7.04
C MET A 22 21.03 -5.51 6.04
N PRO A 23 20.02 -6.17 5.43
CA PRO A 23 19.05 -5.48 4.58
C PRO A 23 18.36 -4.33 5.34
N TRP A 24 18.24 -3.18 4.72
CA TRP A 24 17.66 -2.01 5.40
C TRP A 24 16.21 -2.22 5.83
N VAL A 25 15.47 -3.05 5.13
CA VAL A 25 14.12 -3.45 5.55
C VAL A 25 14.09 -4.03 6.96
N GLU A 26 15.11 -4.81 7.33
CA GLU A 26 15.23 -5.36 8.69
C GLU A 26 15.96 -4.38 9.63
N LYS A 27 16.98 -3.64 9.17
CA LYS A 27 17.70 -2.63 9.96
C LYS A 27 16.77 -1.54 10.47
N TYR A 28 15.83 -1.07 9.63
CA TYR A 28 14.88 0.00 9.94
C TYR A 28 13.50 -0.52 10.36
N ARG A 29 13.38 -1.82 10.59
CA ARG A 29 12.13 -2.37 11.11
C ARG A 29 11.87 -1.82 12.52
N PRO A 30 10.72 -1.14 12.75
CA PRO A 30 10.41 -0.61 14.07
C PRO A 30 10.48 -1.71 15.14
N SER A 31 11.19 -1.43 16.21
CA SER A 31 11.34 -2.32 17.38
C SER A 31 10.36 -2.00 18.51
N CYS A 32 9.80 -0.79 18.49
CA CYS A 32 8.83 -0.30 19.46
C CYS A 32 7.50 0.02 18.81
N PHE A 33 6.40 -0.16 19.55
CA PHE A 33 5.05 0.12 19.05
C PHE A 33 4.86 1.60 18.65
N ASP A 34 5.49 2.52 19.35
CA ASP A 34 5.35 3.96 19.12
C ASP A 34 6.03 4.45 17.84
N GLU A 35 7.04 3.72 17.35
CA GLU A 35 7.78 4.04 16.12
C GLU A 35 7.08 3.59 14.84
N ILE A 36 6.02 2.78 14.95
CA ILE A 36 5.33 2.24 13.80
C ILE A 36 4.48 3.32 13.14
N VAL A 37 4.59 3.45 11.83
CA VAL A 37 3.67 4.28 11.04
C VAL A 37 2.31 3.60 10.98
N LEU A 38 1.29 4.21 11.57
CA LEU A 38 -0.07 3.68 11.65
C LEU A 38 -1.11 4.75 11.33
N GLU A 39 -2.19 4.34 10.69
CA GLU A 39 -3.38 5.15 10.58
C GLU A 39 -3.89 5.56 11.98
N PRO A 40 -4.32 6.82 12.21
CA PRO A 40 -4.72 7.33 13.52
C PRO A 40 -5.79 6.48 14.23
N MET A 41 -6.77 5.95 13.48
CA MET A 41 -7.81 5.09 14.04
C MET A 41 -7.24 3.76 14.55
N ASN A 42 -6.40 3.11 13.76
CA ASN A 42 -5.73 1.87 14.15
C ASN A 42 -4.84 2.09 15.38
N ARG A 43 -4.08 3.19 15.40
CA ARG A 43 -3.26 3.57 16.56
C ARG A 43 -4.11 3.72 17.82
N THR A 44 -5.26 4.38 17.73
CA THR A 44 -6.16 4.57 18.87
C THR A 44 -6.70 3.23 19.39
N ILE A 45 -7.17 2.34 18.51
CA ILE A 45 -7.71 1.03 18.89
C ILE A 45 -6.61 0.18 19.58
N LEU A 46 -5.43 0.10 18.97
CA LEU A 46 -4.32 -0.70 19.50
C LEU A 46 -3.78 -0.12 20.82
N SER A 47 -3.72 1.21 20.94
CA SER A 47 -3.37 1.86 22.21
C SER A 47 -4.40 1.58 23.32
N ASN A 48 -5.68 1.47 22.99
CA ASN A 48 -6.72 1.11 23.95
C ASN A 48 -6.56 -0.33 24.44
N ILE A 49 -6.17 -1.28 23.57
CA ILE A 49 -5.82 -2.66 23.99
C ILE A 49 -4.71 -2.62 25.03
N LEU A 50 -3.65 -1.84 24.78
CA LEU A 50 -2.57 -1.69 25.75
C LEU A 50 -3.03 -1.01 27.05
N LYS A 51 -3.92 0.00 26.97
CA LYS A 51 -4.42 0.73 28.15
C LYS A 51 -5.31 -0.13 29.03
N THR A 52 -6.27 -0.81 28.44
CA THR A 52 -7.29 -1.62 29.15
C THR A 52 -6.75 -2.95 29.67
N GLY A 53 -5.68 -3.47 29.06
CA GLY A 53 -5.16 -4.80 29.36
C GLY A 53 -6.03 -5.94 28.81
N TYR A 54 -7.08 -5.64 28.06
CA TYR A 54 -7.90 -6.64 27.36
C TYR A 54 -7.39 -6.83 25.94
N PHE A 55 -6.88 -8.02 25.63
CA PHE A 55 -6.37 -8.37 24.32
C PHE A 55 -7.35 -9.31 23.62
N PRO A 56 -8.08 -8.85 22.59
CA PRO A 56 -8.97 -9.70 21.79
C PRO A 56 -8.20 -10.52 20.75
N ASN A 57 -8.86 -11.47 20.10
CA ASN A 57 -8.36 -12.05 18.87
C ASN A 57 -8.38 -10.99 17.76
N LEU A 58 -7.28 -10.86 16.99
CA LEU A 58 -7.09 -9.81 16.00
C LEU A 58 -6.89 -10.38 14.59
N LEU A 59 -7.56 -9.79 13.61
CA LEU A 59 -7.34 -10.07 12.19
C LEU A 59 -6.89 -8.79 11.48
N PHE A 60 -5.61 -8.76 11.05
CA PHE A 60 -5.04 -7.65 10.30
C PHE A 60 -5.06 -7.97 8.80
N TYR A 61 -5.64 -7.07 8.01
CA TYR A 61 -5.73 -7.25 6.57
C TYR A 61 -5.44 -5.97 5.78
N GLY A 62 -4.93 -6.11 4.57
CA GLY A 62 -4.62 -4.99 3.68
C GLY A 62 -3.37 -5.23 2.82
N PRO A 63 -2.99 -4.26 1.97
CA PRO A 63 -1.90 -4.43 1.02
C PRO A 63 -0.56 -4.77 1.68
N PRO A 64 0.37 -5.42 0.97
CA PRO A 64 1.69 -5.73 1.47
C PRO A 64 2.48 -4.45 1.81
N GLY A 65 3.52 -4.58 2.64
CA GLY A 65 4.41 -3.46 2.98
C GLY A 65 3.85 -2.43 3.95
N THR A 66 2.59 -2.55 4.42
CA THR A 66 1.93 -1.61 5.34
C THR A 66 2.22 -1.86 6.83
N GLY A 67 3.14 -2.76 7.16
CA GLY A 67 3.58 -3.00 8.53
C GLY A 67 2.72 -3.92 9.39
N LYS A 68 1.78 -4.71 8.83
CA LYS A 68 0.87 -5.60 9.58
C LYS A 68 1.61 -6.52 10.57
N THR A 69 2.57 -7.30 10.07
CA THR A 69 3.35 -8.25 10.87
C THR A 69 4.20 -7.53 11.93
N THR A 70 4.83 -6.42 11.56
CA THR A 70 5.60 -5.59 12.49
C THR A 70 4.74 -5.05 13.61
N THR A 71 3.53 -4.59 13.27
CA THR A 71 2.59 -4.04 14.26
C THR A 71 2.15 -5.08 15.27
N ILE A 72 1.77 -6.29 14.84
CA ILE A 72 1.28 -7.31 15.77
C ILE A 72 2.38 -7.80 16.70
N ILE A 73 3.60 -8.00 16.19
CA ILE A 73 4.74 -8.43 17.00
C ILE A 73 5.05 -7.39 18.07
N ASN A 74 5.13 -6.10 17.68
CA ASN A 74 5.43 -5.03 18.63
C ASN A 74 4.27 -4.77 19.60
N LEU A 75 3.02 -4.95 19.16
CA LEU A 75 1.86 -4.85 20.05
C LEU A 75 1.92 -5.93 21.14
N VAL A 76 2.20 -7.19 20.77
CA VAL A 76 2.32 -8.30 21.71
C VAL A 76 3.49 -8.05 22.68
N ASN A 77 4.64 -7.62 22.17
CA ASN A 77 5.81 -7.29 23.00
C ASN A 77 5.50 -6.15 23.99
N ALA A 78 4.84 -5.09 23.53
CA ALA A 78 4.44 -3.97 24.39
C ALA A 78 3.41 -4.39 25.44
N TYR A 79 2.47 -5.26 25.07
CA TYR A 79 1.48 -5.82 25.99
C TYR A 79 2.15 -6.68 27.07
N GLN A 80 3.06 -7.59 26.69
CA GLN A 80 3.81 -8.42 27.62
C GLN A 80 4.70 -7.59 28.56
N SER A 81 5.35 -6.55 28.01
CA SER A 81 6.17 -5.62 28.80
C SER A 81 5.36 -4.91 29.88
N LYS A 82 4.16 -4.43 29.51
CA LYS A 82 3.27 -3.73 30.44
C LYS A 82 2.81 -4.60 31.60
N LEU A 83 2.61 -5.89 31.36
CA LEU A 83 2.19 -6.86 32.39
C LEU A 83 3.36 -7.50 33.14
N ASN A 84 4.59 -7.06 32.92
CA ASN A 84 5.82 -7.69 33.44
C ASN A 84 5.93 -9.20 33.12
N MET A 85 5.38 -9.59 31.97
CA MET A 85 5.33 -10.98 31.50
C MET A 85 6.19 -11.19 30.25
N GLN A 86 7.34 -10.53 30.16
CA GLN A 86 8.26 -10.67 29.03
C GLN A 86 8.83 -12.08 28.97
N ASN A 87 8.22 -12.93 28.19
CA ASN A 87 8.71 -14.29 27.94
C ASN A 87 8.51 -14.64 26.46
N ARG A 88 9.60 -14.80 25.73
CA ARG A 88 9.59 -15.23 24.32
C ARG A 88 8.85 -16.56 24.12
N GLY A 89 8.81 -17.43 25.11
CA GLY A 89 8.07 -18.69 25.08
C GLY A 89 6.54 -18.54 25.13
N LEU A 90 6.01 -17.33 25.29
CA LEU A 90 4.57 -17.04 25.26
C LEU A 90 4.06 -16.55 23.90
N MET A 91 4.90 -16.49 22.88
CA MET A 91 4.52 -16.08 21.53
C MET A 91 5.08 -17.07 20.51
N ILE A 92 4.23 -17.53 19.60
CA ILE A 92 4.64 -18.30 18.41
C ILE A 92 4.19 -17.54 17.15
N HIS A 93 5.08 -17.43 16.16
CA HIS A 93 4.79 -16.82 14.87
C HIS A 93 5.01 -17.86 13.79
N LEU A 94 3.96 -18.18 13.04
CA LEU A 94 3.94 -19.20 11.99
C LEU A 94 3.47 -18.58 10.68
N ASN A 95 4.08 -18.99 9.57
CA ASN A 95 3.60 -18.65 8.25
C ASN A 95 2.62 -19.73 7.78
N ALA A 96 1.38 -19.33 7.49
CA ALA A 96 0.31 -20.23 7.07
C ALA A 96 0.44 -20.66 5.59
N SER A 97 1.33 -20.02 4.81
CA SER A 97 1.64 -20.39 3.43
C SER A 97 2.65 -21.54 3.32
N ASP A 98 3.28 -21.96 4.43
CA ASP A 98 4.25 -23.05 4.41
C ASP A 98 3.59 -24.33 3.90
N GLU A 99 4.10 -24.90 2.80
CA GLU A 99 3.55 -26.04 2.07
C GLU A 99 3.50 -27.36 2.90
N ARG A 100 4.04 -27.34 4.11
CA ARG A 100 4.13 -28.50 4.99
C ARG A 100 2.78 -29.00 5.54
N GLY A 101 1.67 -28.33 5.19
CA GLY A 101 0.30 -28.76 5.46
C GLY A 101 -0.24 -28.31 6.82
N ILE A 102 -1.58 -28.18 6.87
CA ILE A 102 -2.36 -27.77 8.04
C ILE A 102 -2.05 -28.58 9.31
N ASP A 103 -1.73 -29.88 9.14
CA ASP A 103 -1.48 -30.78 10.27
C ASP A 103 -0.21 -30.41 11.05
N ILE A 104 0.80 -29.86 10.37
CA ILE A 104 2.03 -29.41 11.04
C ILE A 104 1.75 -28.13 11.84
N ILE A 105 1.04 -27.17 11.23
CA ILE A 105 0.63 -25.94 11.91
C ILE A 105 -0.26 -26.27 13.12
N ARG A 106 -1.22 -27.18 12.92
CA ARG A 106 -2.09 -27.69 14.00
C ARG A 106 -1.31 -28.31 15.14
N ASN A 107 -0.35 -29.18 14.83
CA ASN A 107 0.48 -29.84 15.82
C ASN A 107 1.38 -28.84 16.56
N GLN A 108 1.96 -27.87 15.85
CA GLN A 108 2.77 -26.80 16.46
C GLN A 108 1.94 -25.94 17.41
N ILE A 109 0.72 -25.54 17.00
CA ILE A 109 -0.21 -24.79 17.86
C ILE A 109 -0.59 -25.61 19.08
N ASN A 110 -1.00 -26.88 18.90
CA ASN A 110 -1.38 -27.76 19.98
C ASN A 110 -0.23 -27.95 20.99
N ASN A 111 0.98 -28.24 20.52
CA ASN A 111 2.16 -28.37 21.36
C ASN A 111 2.47 -27.07 22.10
N PHE A 112 2.40 -25.92 21.41
CA PHE A 112 2.64 -24.63 22.04
C PHE A 112 1.60 -24.31 23.11
N VAL A 113 0.31 -24.55 22.84
CA VAL A 113 -0.76 -24.23 23.78
C VAL A 113 -0.75 -25.18 24.98
N SER A 114 -0.53 -26.49 24.78
CA SER A 114 -0.52 -27.50 25.85
C SER A 114 0.74 -27.44 26.72
N THR A 115 1.84 -26.85 26.23
CA THR A 115 3.05 -26.69 27.06
C THR A 115 2.76 -25.77 28.24
N LYS A 116 2.87 -26.28 29.47
CA LYS A 116 2.76 -25.44 30.67
C LYS A 116 3.90 -24.43 30.70
N SER A 117 3.59 -23.16 30.84
CA SER A 117 4.62 -22.14 31.05
C SER A 117 5.30 -22.41 32.40
N MET A 118 6.62 -22.65 32.39
CA MET A 118 7.38 -22.86 33.62
C MET A 118 7.52 -21.55 34.45
N PHE A 119 7.20 -20.40 33.88
CA PHE A 119 7.42 -19.08 34.49
C PHE A 119 6.14 -18.21 34.50
N GLY A 120 5.04 -18.74 35.05
CA GLY A 120 3.86 -17.93 35.33
C GLY A 120 2.66 -18.11 34.38
N ASN A 121 1.50 -17.67 34.84
CA ASN A 121 0.22 -17.71 34.10
C ASN A 121 0.10 -16.51 33.14
N GLY A 122 0.83 -16.52 32.03
CA GLY A 122 0.73 -15.48 31.00
C GLY A 122 -0.22 -15.85 29.85
N ILE A 123 -0.70 -14.84 29.14
CA ILE A 123 -1.44 -15.03 27.89
C ILE A 123 -0.46 -15.50 26.81
N LYS A 124 -0.80 -16.58 26.12
CA LYS A 124 -0.08 -17.09 24.97
C LYS A 124 -0.60 -16.45 23.69
N PHE A 125 0.29 -16.11 22.79
CA PHE A 125 -0.03 -15.48 21.52
C PHE A 125 0.35 -16.38 20.35
N VAL A 126 -0.62 -16.71 19.51
CA VAL A 126 -0.42 -17.44 18.26
C VAL A 126 -0.60 -16.46 17.10
N ILE A 127 0.47 -16.13 16.42
CA ILE A 127 0.47 -15.25 15.25
C ILE A 127 0.56 -16.14 14.01
N LEU A 128 -0.43 -16.04 13.13
CA LEU A 128 -0.45 -16.72 11.83
C LEU A 128 -0.40 -15.68 10.73
N ASP A 129 0.67 -15.69 9.94
CA ASP A 129 0.83 -14.80 8.79
C ASP A 129 0.38 -15.49 7.50
N GLU A 130 -0.02 -14.71 6.51
CA GLU A 130 -0.41 -15.18 5.17
C GLU A 130 -1.59 -16.19 5.20
N VAL A 131 -2.56 -16.02 6.10
CA VAL A 131 -3.69 -16.96 6.22
C VAL A 131 -4.61 -17.00 5.01
N ASP A 132 -4.52 -16.04 4.10
CA ASP A 132 -5.23 -16.01 2.82
C ASP A 132 -4.72 -17.05 1.80
N TYR A 133 -3.59 -17.71 2.08
CA TYR A 133 -3.10 -18.86 1.31
C TYR A 133 -3.58 -20.20 1.89
N MET A 134 -4.25 -20.22 3.04
CA MET A 134 -4.81 -21.43 3.62
C MET A 134 -5.98 -21.95 2.80
N THR A 135 -6.05 -23.28 2.63
CA THR A 135 -7.22 -23.93 2.04
C THR A 135 -8.46 -23.77 2.94
N THR A 136 -9.65 -23.89 2.36
CA THR A 136 -10.92 -23.79 3.12
C THR A 136 -10.96 -24.80 4.28
N ASN A 137 -10.50 -26.05 4.04
CA ASN A 137 -10.42 -27.07 5.08
C ASN A 137 -9.49 -26.67 6.23
N ALA A 138 -8.38 -26.00 5.88
CA ALA A 138 -7.44 -25.48 6.87
C ALA A 138 -8.06 -24.38 7.74
N GLN A 139 -8.83 -23.50 7.14
CA GLN A 139 -9.53 -22.43 7.85
C GLN A 139 -10.62 -22.99 8.78
N ILE A 140 -11.36 -24.00 8.34
CA ILE A 140 -12.33 -24.72 9.19
C ILE A 140 -11.63 -25.36 10.39
N ALA A 141 -10.50 -26.06 10.17
CA ALA A 141 -9.73 -26.65 11.24
C ALA A 141 -9.18 -25.61 12.23
N LEU A 142 -8.73 -24.45 11.73
CA LEU A 142 -8.30 -23.33 12.58
C LEU A 142 -9.46 -22.81 13.45
N ARG A 143 -10.66 -22.72 12.90
CA ARG A 143 -11.86 -22.32 13.68
C ARG A 143 -12.15 -23.29 14.80
N TYR A 144 -12.03 -24.60 14.58
CA TYR A 144 -12.18 -25.58 15.66
C TYR A 144 -11.11 -25.42 16.75
N LEU A 145 -9.87 -25.11 16.37
CA LEU A 145 -8.82 -24.82 17.35
C LEU A 145 -9.15 -23.58 18.18
N LEU A 146 -9.60 -22.49 17.54
CA LEU A 146 -10.04 -21.29 18.25
C LEU A 146 -11.08 -21.61 19.32
N THR A 147 -12.14 -22.33 18.96
CA THR A 147 -13.21 -22.71 19.86
C THR A 147 -12.71 -23.58 21.03
N SER A 148 -11.77 -24.50 20.73
CA SER A 148 -11.19 -25.40 21.75
C SER A 148 -10.31 -24.68 22.77
N TYR A 149 -9.74 -23.52 22.42
CA TYR A 149 -8.80 -22.79 23.28
C TYR A 149 -9.32 -21.44 23.78
N THR A 150 -10.59 -21.12 23.55
CA THR A 150 -11.21 -19.84 23.98
C THR A 150 -11.10 -19.62 25.50
N ASP A 151 -11.20 -20.66 26.29
CA ASP A 151 -11.11 -20.61 27.76
C ASP A 151 -9.68 -20.65 28.31
N ASN A 152 -8.72 -20.98 27.43
CA ASN A 152 -7.32 -21.09 27.81
C ASN A 152 -6.59 -19.78 27.46
N ASN A 153 -6.20 -18.94 28.30
CA ASN A 153 -5.42 -17.72 28.11
C ASN A 153 -4.56 -17.65 26.82
N VAL A 154 -5.18 -17.98 25.66
CA VAL A 154 -4.57 -17.97 24.32
C VAL A 154 -5.24 -16.90 23.47
N ARG A 155 -4.47 -16.13 22.74
CA ARG A 155 -4.98 -15.15 21.79
C ARG A 155 -4.39 -15.41 20.41
N PHE A 156 -5.25 -15.39 19.43
CA PHE A 156 -4.89 -15.59 18.04
C PHE A 156 -4.83 -14.26 17.31
N CYS A 157 -3.79 -14.11 16.51
CA CYS A 157 -3.58 -12.94 15.66
C CYS A 157 -3.37 -13.43 14.22
N LEU A 158 -4.31 -13.15 13.35
CA LEU A 158 -4.25 -13.51 11.94
C LEU A 158 -3.81 -12.32 11.09
N ILE A 159 -3.01 -12.58 10.08
CA ILE A 159 -2.55 -11.58 9.13
C ILE A 159 -2.81 -12.09 7.72
N CYS A 160 -3.43 -11.26 6.88
CA CYS A 160 -3.66 -11.57 5.47
C CYS A 160 -3.57 -10.31 4.60
N ASN A 161 -3.43 -10.51 3.30
CA ASN A 161 -3.54 -9.42 2.34
C ASN A 161 -4.98 -9.27 1.85
N TYR A 162 -5.66 -10.36 1.57
CA TYR A 162 -7.01 -10.39 1.00
C TYR A 162 -8.00 -11.03 1.95
N VAL A 163 -8.75 -10.20 2.71
CA VAL A 163 -9.78 -10.67 3.64
C VAL A 163 -10.89 -11.47 2.95
N SER A 164 -11.16 -11.22 1.68
CA SER A 164 -12.16 -11.95 0.88
C SER A 164 -11.84 -13.44 0.68
N ARG A 165 -10.58 -13.84 0.91
CA ARG A 165 -10.17 -15.26 0.87
C ARG A 165 -10.37 -15.98 2.20
N ILE A 166 -10.70 -15.25 3.25
CA ILE A 166 -10.94 -15.81 4.57
C ILE A 166 -12.43 -16.11 4.72
N ASP A 167 -12.76 -17.30 5.21
CA ASP A 167 -14.13 -17.71 5.49
C ASP A 167 -14.81 -16.72 6.44
N GLU A 168 -16.06 -16.32 6.14
CA GLU A 168 -16.79 -15.33 6.93
C GLU A 168 -17.00 -15.78 8.37
N SER A 169 -17.23 -17.10 8.56
CA SER A 169 -17.43 -17.68 9.90
C SER A 169 -16.16 -17.62 10.75
N LEU A 170 -14.98 -17.69 10.11
CA LEU A 170 -13.71 -17.48 10.78
C LEU A 170 -13.49 -16.00 11.09
N GLN A 171 -13.83 -15.10 10.17
CA GLN A 171 -13.68 -13.66 10.38
C GLN A 171 -14.46 -13.13 11.58
N THR A 172 -15.62 -13.71 11.91
CA THR A 172 -16.47 -13.27 13.02
C THR A 172 -15.85 -13.51 14.40
N GLU A 173 -14.87 -14.40 14.50
CA GLU A 173 -14.14 -14.70 15.74
C GLU A 173 -13.08 -13.64 16.10
N PHE A 174 -12.88 -12.62 15.23
CA PHE A 174 -11.80 -11.66 15.32
C PHE A 174 -12.28 -10.20 15.28
N VAL A 175 -11.59 -9.34 15.99
CA VAL A 175 -11.64 -7.91 15.75
C VAL A 175 -10.83 -7.60 14.49
N ARG A 176 -11.53 -7.20 13.43
CA ARG A 176 -10.93 -6.94 12.11
C ARG A 176 -10.36 -5.55 12.03
N MET A 177 -9.11 -5.43 11.62
CA MET A 177 -8.42 -4.15 11.45
C MET A 177 -7.84 -4.06 10.06
N ARG A 178 -8.27 -3.03 9.32
CA ARG A 178 -7.79 -2.77 7.98
C ARG A 178 -6.53 -1.92 8.03
N PHE A 179 -5.46 -2.41 7.39
CA PHE A 179 -4.26 -1.66 7.11
C PHE A 179 -4.36 -1.17 5.66
N ASN A 180 -4.63 0.12 5.51
CA ASN A 180 -4.86 0.73 4.22
C ASN A 180 -3.71 1.68 3.88
N GLN A 181 -4.06 2.86 3.42
CA GLN A 181 -3.11 3.90 3.10
C GLN A 181 -2.55 4.52 4.38
N LEU A 182 -1.23 4.52 4.49
CA LEU A 182 -0.54 5.15 5.61
C LEU A 182 -0.46 6.67 5.42
N PRO A 183 -0.38 7.46 6.50
CA PRO A 183 -0.22 8.91 6.41
C PRO A 183 1.03 9.29 5.63
N GLU A 184 0.88 10.12 4.61
CA GLU A 184 1.99 10.53 3.73
C GLU A 184 3.09 11.27 4.50
N THR A 185 2.72 12.10 5.47
CA THR A 185 3.64 12.84 6.35
C THR A 185 4.51 11.92 7.21
N ASP A 186 3.92 10.84 7.71
CA ASP A 186 4.61 9.89 8.58
C ASP A 186 5.58 9.01 7.78
N ILE A 187 5.17 8.58 6.58
CA ILE A 187 6.05 7.88 5.65
C ILE A 187 7.24 8.77 5.28
N PHE A 188 6.98 10.03 4.90
CA PHE A 188 8.03 10.98 4.55
C PHE A 188 9.02 11.17 5.70
N SER A 189 8.52 11.40 6.92
CA SER A 189 9.35 11.51 8.12
C SER A 189 10.20 10.26 8.37
N PHE A 190 9.64 9.08 8.11
CA PHE A 190 10.36 7.82 8.23
C PHE A 190 11.47 7.68 7.17
N LEU A 191 11.20 8.06 5.92
CA LEU A 191 12.20 8.06 4.86
C LEU A 191 13.33 9.08 5.10
N CYS A 192 13.00 10.26 5.66
CA CYS A 192 14.01 11.25 6.08
C CYS A 192 14.96 10.66 7.12
N LYS A 193 14.44 9.93 8.13
CA LYS A 193 15.29 9.25 9.14
C LYS A 193 16.26 8.26 8.48
N ILE A 194 15.82 7.51 7.48
CA ILE A 194 16.70 6.57 6.75
C ILE A 194 17.75 7.35 5.98
N ARG A 195 17.38 8.38 5.22
CA ARG A 195 18.29 9.24 4.49
C ARG A 195 19.39 9.80 5.39
N ASP A 196 18.99 10.35 6.53
CA ASP A 196 19.92 11.04 7.44
C ASP A 196 20.85 10.04 8.15
N ASN A 197 20.35 8.85 8.53
CA ASN A 197 21.15 7.80 9.15
C ASN A 197 22.17 7.17 8.19
N GLU A 198 21.79 6.99 6.92
CA GLU A 198 22.67 6.42 5.89
C GLU A 198 23.45 7.51 5.13
N GLN A 199 23.32 8.78 5.54
CA GLN A 199 24.00 9.94 4.94
C GLN A 199 23.80 10.04 3.41
N LEU A 200 22.60 9.70 2.94
CA LEU A 200 22.27 9.71 1.53
C LEU A 200 22.09 11.14 1.01
N LYS A 201 22.64 11.42 -0.16
CA LYS A 201 22.47 12.70 -0.84
C LYS A 201 21.16 12.73 -1.64
N LEU A 202 20.03 12.60 -0.97
CA LEU A 202 18.68 12.65 -1.53
C LEU A 202 18.01 13.96 -1.20
N SER A 203 17.42 14.60 -2.21
CA SER A 203 16.56 15.77 -1.98
C SER A 203 15.20 15.35 -1.41
N ASP A 204 14.49 16.28 -0.81
CA ASP A 204 13.13 16.04 -0.33
C ASP A 204 12.18 15.71 -1.50
N ASP A 205 12.38 16.33 -2.65
CA ASP A 205 11.61 16.05 -3.87
C ASP A 205 11.79 14.61 -4.35
N ASN A 206 13.01 14.05 -4.24
CA ASN A 206 13.28 12.65 -4.57
C ASN A 206 12.56 11.70 -3.62
N LEU A 207 12.53 12.01 -2.31
CA LEU A 207 11.78 11.21 -1.33
C LEU A 207 10.27 11.25 -1.58
N VAL A 208 9.72 12.44 -1.85
CA VAL A 208 8.29 12.59 -2.22
C VAL A 208 7.94 11.79 -3.46
N ALA A 209 8.83 11.74 -4.43
CA ALA A 209 8.57 11.01 -5.65
C ALA A 209 8.67 9.50 -5.47
N ILE A 210 9.64 9.00 -4.70
CA ILE A 210 9.70 7.59 -4.30
C ILE A 210 8.41 7.21 -3.57
N GLN A 211 7.95 8.04 -2.64
CA GLN A 211 6.70 7.84 -1.93
C GLN A 211 5.48 7.77 -2.88
N ARG A 212 5.41 8.65 -3.88
CA ARG A 212 4.34 8.64 -4.90
C ARG A 212 4.38 7.38 -5.75
N GLN A 213 5.57 6.86 -6.06
CA GLN A 213 5.73 5.66 -6.87
C GLN A 213 5.27 4.40 -6.14
N PHE A 214 5.60 4.25 -4.85
CA PHE A 214 5.32 3.06 -4.06
C PHE A 214 4.11 3.20 -3.13
N HIS A 215 3.50 4.39 -3.05
CA HIS A 215 2.34 4.70 -2.20
C HIS A 215 2.58 4.39 -0.72
N SER A 216 1.93 3.35 -0.18
CA SER A 216 2.08 2.96 1.23
C SER A 216 2.94 1.71 1.44
N ASP A 217 3.62 1.23 0.40
CA ASP A 217 4.54 0.09 0.50
C ASP A 217 5.93 0.54 0.97
N ILE A 218 6.08 0.69 2.28
CA ILE A 218 7.35 1.10 2.90
C ILE A 218 8.48 0.12 2.59
N ARG A 219 8.17 -1.19 2.50
CA ARG A 219 9.18 -2.23 2.20
C ARG A 219 9.81 -2.00 0.83
N SER A 220 8.99 -1.77 -0.18
CA SER A 220 9.46 -1.48 -1.55
C SER A 220 10.23 -0.16 -1.63
N MET A 221 9.79 0.88 -0.89
CA MET A 221 10.53 2.15 -0.82
C MET A 221 11.94 1.95 -0.25
N ILE A 222 12.07 1.26 0.87
CA ILE A 222 13.37 1.01 1.51
C ILE A 222 14.29 0.21 0.58
N ASN A 223 13.78 -0.88 -0.02
CA ASN A 223 14.54 -1.70 -0.95
C ASN A 223 15.01 -0.87 -2.16
N TYR A 224 14.13 -0.04 -2.71
CA TYR A 224 14.45 0.83 -3.83
C TYR A 224 15.57 1.81 -3.47
N ILE A 225 15.49 2.45 -2.32
CA ILE A 225 16.50 3.37 -1.83
C ILE A 225 17.82 2.63 -1.61
N GLN A 226 17.81 1.46 -0.97
CA GLN A 226 19.02 0.67 -0.72
C GLN A 226 19.69 0.20 -2.01
N THR A 227 18.90 -0.24 -3.00
CA THR A 227 19.45 -0.77 -4.27
C THR A 227 20.07 0.33 -5.12
N ASN A 228 19.51 1.54 -5.08
CA ASN A 228 19.94 2.63 -5.95
C ASN A 228 20.77 3.70 -5.21
N GLN A 229 21.29 3.42 -4.01
CA GLN A 229 21.96 4.41 -3.15
C GLN A 229 23.10 5.18 -3.85
N ASP A 230 23.84 4.54 -4.77
CA ASP A 230 24.95 5.15 -5.49
C ASP A 230 24.46 6.04 -6.65
N GLU A 231 23.31 5.73 -7.25
CA GLU A 231 22.72 6.43 -8.38
C GLU A 231 21.68 7.48 -7.97
N LEU A 232 21.26 7.48 -6.70
CA LEU A 232 20.20 8.35 -6.18
C LEU A 232 20.49 9.86 -6.33
N GLN A 233 21.75 10.25 -6.45
CA GLN A 233 22.13 11.63 -6.72
C GLN A 233 21.73 12.07 -8.15
N ASN A 234 21.66 11.14 -9.08
CA ASN A 234 21.28 11.32 -10.48
C ASN A 234 19.84 10.85 -10.73
N LEU A 235 19.11 10.45 -9.70
CA LEU A 235 17.77 9.92 -9.84
C LEU A 235 16.83 11.01 -10.34
N GLN A 236 16.61 10.98 -11.63
CA GLN A 236 15.65 11.87 -12.27
C GLN A 236 14.27 11.33 -11.97
N VAL A 237 13.61 11.98 -11.02
CA VAL A 237 12.25 11.63 -10.66
C VAL A 237 11.30 12.22 -11.69
N ILE A 238 10.29 11.45 -12.08
CA ILE A 238 9.21 11.98 -12.91
C ILE A 238 8.40 12.98 -12.07
N THR A 239 8.65 14.26 -12.31
CA THR A 239 7.88 15.37 -11.74
C THR A 239 6.59 15.61 -12.53
N ASN A 240 5.69 16.40 -11.98
CA ASN A 240 4.46 16.77 -12.67
C ASN A 240 4.76 17.51 -14.01
N ASP A 241 5.89 18.23 -14.09
CA ASP A 241 6.31 18.96 -15.29
C ASP A 241 6.49 18.04 -16.51
N VAL A 242 6.93 16.80 -16.28
CA VAL A 242 7.02 15.79 -17.35
C VAL A 242 5.65 15.47 -17.93
N TRP A 243 4.64 15.37 -17.06
CA TRP A 243 3.26 15.11 -17.47
C TRP A 243 2.60 16.33 -18.10
N ASP A 244 2.87 17.53 -17.58
CA ASP A 244 2.41 18.77 -18.19
C ASP A 244 3.00 18.93 -19.59
N ARG A 245 4.26 18.54 -19.78
CA ARG A 245 4.87 18.53 -21.11
C ARG A 245 4.19 17.56 -22.07
N VAL A 246 3.77 16.39 -21.61
CA VAL A 246 2.96 15.45 -22.41
C VAL A 246 1.64 16.11 -22.84
N ILE A 247 0.97 16.81 -21.93
CA ILE A 247 -0.28 17.55 -22.23
C ILE A 247 -0.01 18.63 -23.27
N GLU A 248 1.08 19.41 -23.15
CA GLU A 248 1.45 20.43 -24.11
C GLU A 248 1.71 19.84 -25.52
N LEU A 249 2.35 18.67 -25.60
CA LEU A 249 2.58 17.99 -26.88
C LEU A 249 1.27 17.55 -27.55
N PHE A 250 0.26 17.18 -26.78
CA PHE A 250 -1.08 16.90 -27.29
C PHE A 250 -1.85 18.17 -27.66
N ALA A 251 -1.62 19.29 -26.96
CA ALA A 251 -2.34 20.54 -27.13
C ALA A 251 -1.78 21.44 -28.25
N ARG A 252 -0.59 21.14 -28.78
CA ARG A 252 0.01 21.90 -29.88
C ARG A 252 -0.81 21.73 -31.14
N ASP A 253 -1.63 22.75 -31.38
CA ASP A 253 -2.39 22.93 -32.62
C ASP A 253 -1.63 23.96 -33.50
N ASP A 254 -0.69 23.46 -34.32
CA ASP A 254 -0.07 24.32 -35.29
C ASP A 254 -1.09 24.54 -36.40
N GLY A 255 -1.69 25.75 -36.44
CA GLY A 255 -2.71 26.20 -37.38
C GLY A 255 -2.31 26.16 -38.85
N SER A 256 -1.45 25.25 -39.28
CA SER A 256 -1.11 24.97 -40.66
C SER A 256 -2.05 23.89 -41.20
N ASN A 257 -3.07 24.32 -41.95
CA ASN A 257 -3.83 23.51 -42.88
C ASN A 257 -2.88 22.93 -43.94
N SER A 258 -2.22 21.82 -43.65
CA SER A 258 -1.53 21.03 -44.67
C SER A 258 -2.12 19.65 -44.70
N ASP A 259 -2.70 19.35 -45.86
CA ASP A 259 -3.36 18.10 -46.18
C ASP A 259 -2.50 16.86 -45.87
N GLY A 260 -2.95 16.02 -44.97
CA GLY A 260 -2.71 14.59 -45.00
C GLY A 260 -1.43 14.02 -44.43
N ASP A 261 -0.26 14.72 -44.40
CA ASP A 261 1.02 14.15 -43.98
C ASP A 261 1.55 14.67 -42.62
N GLY A 262 0.99 15.79 -42.13
CA GLY A 262 1.40 16.42 -40.87
C GLY A 262 1.00 15.66 -39.60
N ASP A 263 0.04 14.75 -39.66
CA ASP A 263 -0.38 13.99 -38.48
C ASP A 263 0.59 12.85 -38.12
N ARG A 264 1.36 12.32 -39.07
CA ARG A 264 2.39 11.29 -38.83
C ARG A 264 3.64 11.82 -38.12
N ASP A 265 4.06 13.05 -38.44
CA ASP A 265 5.23 13.67 -37.77
C ASP A 265 4.91 14.04 -36.31
N ARG A 266 3.67 14.44 -36.02
CA ARG A 266 3.21 14.80 -34.65
C ARG A 266 3.07 13.60 -33.73
N ASP A 267 2.63 12.44 -34.26
CA ASP A 267 2.64 11.19 -33.50
C ASP A 267 4.05 10.75 -33.18
N GLY A 268 4.99 11.06 -34.07
CA GLY A 268 6.41 10.86 -33.86
C GLY A 268 6.94 11.61 -32.63
N ASP A 269 6.52 12.85 -32.39
CA ASP A 269 7.00 13.68 -31.28
C ASP A 269 6.54 13.10 -29.92
N VAL A 270 5.29 12.70 -29.78
CA VAL A 270 4.81 12.09 -28.54
C VAL A 270 5.42 10.71 -28.30
N VAL A 271 5.55 9.90 -29.36
CA VAL A 271 6.20 8.58 -29.28
C VAL A 271 7.67 8.73 -28.90
N SER A 272 8.38 9.70 -29.52
CA SER A 272 9.79 9.95 -29.22
C SER A 272 9.97 10.43 -27.78
N TYR A 273 9.10 11.28 -27.28
CA TYR A 273 9.12 11.74 -25.90
C TYR A 273 8.81 10.61 -24.90
N PHE A 274 7.87 9.72 -25.19
CA PHE A 274 7.65 8.54 -24.37
C PHE A 274 8.85 7.59 -24.35
N ARG A 275 9.56 7.43 -25.47
CA ARG A 275 10.82 6.67 -25.49
C ARG A 275 11.91 7.35 -24.67
N GLU A 276 12.02 8.68 -24.78
CA GLU A 276 12.95 9.46 -23.96
C GLU A 276 12.67 9.28 -22.46
N ILE A 277 11.41 9.40 -22.04
CA ILE A 277 10.99 9.14 -20.65
C ILE A 277 11.35 7.70 -20.24
N SER A 278 11.04 6.71 -21.10
CA SER A 278 11.32 5.30 -20.83
C SER A 278 12.82 5.05 -20.60
N ILE A 279 13.67 5.60 -21.42
CA ILE A 279 15.14 5.47 -21.29
C ILE A 279 15.64 6.24 -20.09
N LYS A 280 15.23 7.51 -19.96
CA LYS A 280 15.69 8.42 -18.90
C LYS A 280 15.35 7.95 -17.51
N TYR A 281 14.15 7.40 -17.33
CA TYR A 281 13.65 6.96 -16.02
C TYR A 281 13.65 5.44 -15.86
N SER A 282 14.14 4.69 -16.86
CA SER A 282 14.15 3.21 -16.87
C SER A 282 12.77 2.58 -16.55
N ILE A 283 11.70 3.17 -17.11
CA ILE A 283 10.32 2.76 -16.88
C ILE A 283 9.74 2.12 -18.14
N ASP A 284 9.01 1.01 -17.94
CA ASP A 284 8.26 0.38 -19.04
C ASP A 284 7.25 1.38 -19.65
N PRO A 285 7.18 1.51 -20.98
CA PRO A 285 6.25 2.43 -21.65
C PRO A 285 4.77 2.25 -21.26
N ARG A 286 4.34 1.04 -20.90
CA ARG A 286 2.98 0.81 -20.36
C ARG A 286 2.79 1.45 -18.99
N ALA A 287 3.82 1.40 -18.17
CA ALA A 287 3.78 2.03 -16.86
C ALA A 287 3.73 3.56 -17.01
N ILE A 288 4.43 4.13 -18.00
CA ILE A 288 4.38 5.56 -18.31
C ILE A 288 2.94 5.99 -18.63
N ILE A 289 2.24 5.26 -19.52
CA ILE A 289 0.84 5.55 -19.84
C ILE A 289 -0.03 5.50 -18.59
N LYS A 290 0.10 4.47 -17.76
CA LYS A 290 -0.66 4.34 -16.50
C LYS A 290 -0.40 5.51 -15.56
N HIS A 291 0.86 5.91 -15.38
CA HIS A 291 1.22 7.03 -14.52
C HIS A 291 0.67 8.35 -15.05
N PHE A 292 0.72 8.57 -16.36
CA PHE A 292 0.13 9.74 -16.97
C PHE A 292 -1.40 9.79 -16.80
N LEU A 293 -2.09 8.68 -17.03
CA LEU A 293 -3.53 8.56 -16.82
C LEU A 293 -3.91 8.81 -15.35
N TYR A 294 -3.13 8.27 -14.44
CA TYR A 294 -3.29 8.52 -13.01
C TYR A 294 -3.09 10.00 -12.66
N TYR A 295 -2.07 10.64 -13.26
CA TYR A 295 -1.83 12.08 -13.11
C TYR A 295 -3.04 12.90 -13.54
N ILE A 296 -3.61 12.61 -14.72
CA ILE A 296 -4.81 13.30 -15.25
C ILE A 296 -5.99 13.15 -14.28
N VAL A 297 -6.29 11.93 -13.86
CA VAL A 297 -7.44 11.66 -12.99
C VAL A 297 -7.27 12.33 -11.62
N ARG A 298 -6.06 12.43 -11.09
CA ARG A 298 -5.81 12.99 -9.76
C ARG A 298 -5.64 14.51 -9.74
N HIS A 299 -4.94 15.07 -10.73
CA HIS A 299 -4.52 16.47 -10.70
C HIS A 299 -5.24 17.37 -11.70
N ARG A 300 -5.83 16.79 -12.76
CA ARG A 300 -6.47 17.51 -13.85
C ARG A 300 -7.94 17.07 -14.07
N THR A 301 -8.59 16.60 -13.01
CA THR A 301 -9.94 16.01 -13.06
C THR A 301 -10.96 16.94 -13.74
N ASN A 302 -10.99 18.20 -13.33
CA ASN A 302 -11.96 19.19 -13.86
C ASN A 302 -11.71 19.56 -15.32
N GLU A 303 -10.48 19.39 -15.80
CA GLU A 303 -10.10 19.77 -17.14
C GLU A 303 -10.27 18.63 -18.16
N PHE A 304 -9.95 17.40 -17.75
CA PHE A 304 -9.79 16.29 -18.69
C PHE A 304 -10.70 15.10 -18.44
N VAL A 305 -11.28 14.92 -17.25
CA VAL A 305 -12.04 13.71 -16.94
C VAL A 305 -13.47 13.82 -17.47
N THR A 306 -13.72 13.12 -18.59
CA THR A 306 -15.03 12.91 -19.18
C THR A 306 -15.37 11.42 -19.22
N THR A 307 -16.62 11.08 -19.45
CA THR A 307 -17.06 9.68 -19.58
C THR A 307 -16.28 8.95 -20.67
N ASP A 308 -15.98 9.60 -21.79
CA ASP A 308 -15.26 9.01 -22.92
C ASP A 308 -13.80 8.72 -22.58
N ILE A 309 -13.14 9.62 -21.83
CA ILE A 309 -11.79 9.38 -21.33
C ILE A 309 -11.79 8.24 -20.31
N LEU A 310 -12.72 8.18 -19.39
CA LEU A 310 -12.82 7.09 -18.41
C LEU A 310 -13.00 5.74 -19.10
N ASN A 311 -13.87 5.65 -20.10
CA ASN A 311 -14.05 4.45 -20.91
C ASN A 311 -12.76 4.07 -21.66
N SER A 312 -12.04 5.06 -22.19
CA SER A 312 -10.75 4.83 -22.88
C SER A 312 -9.66 4.36 -21.91
N ILE A 313 -9.63 4.91 -20.70
CA ILE A 313 -8.71 4.48 -19.62
C ILE A 313 -8.99 3.04 -19.22
N GLU A 314 -10.26 2.69 -18.98
CA GLU A 314 -10.66 1.32 -18.65
C GLU A 314 -10.21 0.35 -19.75
N HIS A 315 -10.46 0.69 -21.01
CA HIS A 315 -10.05 -0.13 -22.14
C HIS A 315 -8.54 -0.32 -22.21
N ILE A 316 -7.74 0.74 -22.05
CA ILE A 316 -6.28 0.68 -22.08
C ILE A 316 -5.71 -0.18 -20.93
N ILE A 317 -6.29 -0.07 -19.73
CA ILE A 317 -5.83 -0.83 -18.57
C ILE A 317 -6.05 -2.34 -18.77
N HIS A 318 -7.13 -2.73 -19.44
CA HIS A 318 -7.46 -4.14 -19.68
C HIS A 318 -6.75 -4.79 -20.89
N LEU A 319 -6.00 -4.04 -21.70
CA LEU A 319 -5.24 -4.56 -22.83
C LEU A 319 -3.95 -5.29 -22.41
N HIS A 320 -4.06 -6.39 -21.68
CA HIS A 320 -2.88 -7.10 -21.15
C HIS A 320 -2.07 -7.89 -22.20
N HIS A 321 -2.71 -8.35 -23.29
CA HIS A 321 -2.10 -9.25 -24.27
C HIS A 321 -1.59 -8.59 -25.55
N ILE A 322 -1.72 -7.26 -25.66
CA ILE A 322 -1.34 -6.52 -26.87
C ILE A 322 0.10 -6.00 -26.76
N ARG A 323 0.84 -5.96 -27.88
CA ARG A 323 2.19 -5.39 -27.92
C ARG A 323 2.16 -3.92 -27.50
N THR A 324 3.14 -3.52 -26.71
CA THR A 324 3.24 -2.18 -26.11
C THR A 324 3.15 -1.04 -27.14
N GLU A 325 3.74 -1.23 -28.33
CA GLU A 325 3.70 -0.25 -29.42
C GLU A 325 2.28 0.08 -29.89
N TYR A 326 1.42 -0.93 -30.03
CA TYR A 326 0.02 -0.72 -30.41
C TYR A 326 -0.78 0.00 -29.31
N ILE A 327 -0.47 -0.26 -28.06
CA ILE A 327 -1.12 0.43 -26.93
C ILE A 327 -0.74 1.91 -26.93
N ILE A 328 0.53 2.25 -27.18
CA ILE A 328 0.99 3.62 -27.27
C ILE A 328 0.29 4.35 -28.42
N HIS A 329 0.23 3.75 -29.61
CA HIS A 329 -0.45 4.36 -30.73
C HIS A 329 -1.93 4.54 -30.50
N PHE A 330 -2.61 3.53 -29.94
CA PHE A 330 -4.03 3.64 -29.59
C PHE A 330 -4.28 4.75 -28.57
N PHE A 331 -3.43 4.84 -27.54
CA PHE A 331 -3.48 5.89 -26.55
C PHE A 331 -3.33 7.28 -27.19
N ILE A 332 -2.33 7.46 -28.04
CA ILE A 332 -2.07 8.74 -28.72
C ILE A 332 -3.26 9.15 -29.58
N LEU A 333 -3.81 8.23 -30.38
CA LEU A 333 -4.96 8.49 -31.25
C LEU A 333 -6.17 8.94 -30.42
N LYS A 334 -6.48 8.24 -29.31
CA LYS A 334 -7.64 8.57 -28.47
C LYS A 334 -7.48 9.90 -27.75
N PHE A 335 -6.28 10.20 -27.25
CA PHE A 335 -6.04 11.48 -26.58
C PHE A 335 -6.05 12.65 -27.58
N ARG A 336 -5.53 12.50 -28.80
CA ARG A 336 -5.64 13.53 -29.83
C ARG A 336 -7.09 13.78 -30.26
N GLU A 337 -7.87 12.74 -30.49
CA GLU A 337 -9.29 12.88 -30.79
C GLU A 337 -9.99 13.74 -29.73
N TYR A 338 -9.64 13.53 -28.47
CA TYR A 338 -10.17 14.31 -27.37
C TYR A 338 -9.73 15.79 -27.40
N PHE A 339 -8.47 16.08 -27.68
CA PHE A 339 -7.99 17.46 -27.77
C PHE A 339 -8.58 18.19 -29.00
N LYS A 340 -8.71 17.53 -30.14
CA LYS A 340 -9.37 18.08 -31.34
C LYS A 340 -10.83 18.47 -31.10
N THR A 341 -11.58 17.69 -30.36
CA THR A 341 -12.99 17.99 -30.04
C THR A 341 -13.17 19.18 -29.12
N ARG A 342 -12.14 19.57 -28.35
CA ARG A 342 -12.16 20.73 -27.45
C ARG A 342 -11.67 22.02 -28.10
N SER A 343 -10.86 21.96 -29.12
CA SER A 343 -10.37 23.13 -29.89
C SER A 343 -11.38 23.63 -30.93
N GLY A 344 -12.52 22.96 -31.10
CA GLY A 344 -13.62 23.44 -31.92
C GLY A 344 -14.31 24.67 -31.32
N PRO A 345 -14.93 25.56 -32.13
CA PRO A 345 -15.57 26.78 -31.66
C PRO A 345 -16.59 26.42 -30.56
N SER A 346 -16.51 27.13 -29.44
CA SER A 346 -17.45 27.00 -28.31
C SER A 346 -18.87 26.95 -28.83
N PRO A 347 -19.70 25.97 -28.42
CA PRO A 347 -21.11 26.01 -28.77
C PRO A 347 -21.68 27.33 -28.28
N SER A 348 -22.27 28.11 -29.22
CA SER A 348 -23.00 29.35 -28.92
C SER A 348 -23.94 29.07 -27.74
N PRO A 349 -24.08 29.98 -26.77
CA PRO A 349 -24.99 29.81 -25.65
C PRO A 349 -26.36 29.55 -26.20
N GLY A 350 -26.89 28.36 -25.97
CA GLY A 350 -28.24 27.97 -26.30
C GLY A 350 -29.24 28.93 -25.62
N PRO A 351 -30.43 29.12 -26.15
CA PRO A 351 -31.40 30.07 -25.62
C PRO A 351 -31.68 29.77 -24.16
N SER A 352 -31.61 30.81 -23.31
CA SER A 352 -31.91 30.79 -21.89
C SER A 352 -33.17 29.98 -21.60
N PRO A 353 -33.18 29.06 -20.64
CA PRO A 353 -34.39 28.34 -20.28
C PRO A 353 -35.43 29.30 -19.74
N SER A 354 -36.64 29.25 -20.31
CA SER A 354 -37.81 29.98 -19.85
C SER A 354 -38.07 29.69 -18.36
N PRO A 355 -38.60 30.66 -17.58
CA PRO A 355 -38.77 30.50 -16.15
C PRO A 355 -39.69 29.33 -15.82
N VAL A 356 -39.15 28.39 -15.06
CA VAL A 356 -39.90 27.25 -14.52
C VAL A 356 -40.89 27.79 -13.48
N ILE A 357 -42.19 27.60 -13.75
CA ILE A 357 -43.27 27.86 -12.80
C ILE A 357 -43.10 26.91 -11.62
N GLU A 358 -42.85 27.49 -10.44
CA GLU A 358 -42.83 26.75 -9.17
C GLU A 358 -44.22 26.16 -8.88
N THR A 359 -44.39 24.87 -9.07
CA THR A 359 -45.54 24.14 -8.53
C THR A 359 -45.23 23.75 -7.08
N THR A 360 -45.90 24.45 -6.17
CA THR A 360 -45.94 24.18 -4.73
C THR A 360 -46.39 22.75 -4.43
N LYS A 361 -45.46 21.87 -4.05
CA LYS A 361 -45.78 20.55 -3.52
C LYS A 361 -46.33 20.66 -2.08
N LYS A 362 -47.65 20.45 -1.96
CA LYS A 362 -48.34 20.28 -0.65
C LYS A 362 -47.72 19.06 0.11
N LYS A 363 -47.17 19.32 1.30
CA LYS A 363 -46.76 18.28 2.23
C LYS A 363 -47.97 17.50 2.71
N ARG A 364 -48.02 16.19 2.37
CA ARG A 364 -48.95 15.24 3.01
C ARG A 364 -48.40 14.84 4.37
N VAL A 365 -49.07 15.26 5.45
CA VAL A 365 -48.83 14.82 6.82
C VAL A 365 -49.51 13.46 6.99
N ILE A 366 -48.74 12.39 7.17
CA ILE A 366 -49.24 11.07 7.52
C ILE A 366 -49.38 11.01 9.03
N LYS A 367 -50.64 11.01 9.52
CA LYS A 367 -50.98 10.75 10.91
C LYS A 367 -50.94 9.25 11.18
N ILE A 368 -49.97 8.79 11.99
CA ILE A 368 -49.92 7.43 12.51
C ILE A 368 -50.89 7.34 13.69
N LYS A 369 -51.96 6.56 13.57
CA LYS A 369 -52.84 6.19 14.67
C LYS A 369 -52.16 5.15 15.54
N LYS A 370 -51.94 5.47 16.80
CA LYS A 370 -51.64 4.47 17.88
C LYS A 370 -52.92 3.74 18.19
N THR A 371 -52.93 2.41 18.04
CA THR A 371 -53.92 1.51 18.60
C THR A 371 -53.38 0.87 19.87
N LYS A 372 -54.25 0.81 20.83
CA LYS A 372 -54.01 0.29 22.21
C LYS A 372 -53.54 -1.17 22.22
#